data_722f6e65ddff0a07ddb00e81d9442512
#
_entry.id   722f6e65ddff0a07ddb00e81d9442512
#
_cell.length_a   1.000
_cell.length_b   1.000
_cell.length_c   1.000
_cell.angle_alpha   90.00
_cell.angle_beta   90.00
_cell.angle_gamma   90.00
#
_symmetry.space_group_name_H-M   'P 1'
#
loop_
_entity.id
_entity.type
_entity.pdbx_description
1 polymer ?
#
loop_
_entity_poly.entity_id
_entity_poly.type
_entity_poly.pdbx_seq_one_letter_code
_entity_poly.pdbx_strand_id
1 'polypeptide(L)'
;VEIELPSQQEAEAVVGMKDAGVWAPFLPDSHKDRWLDLRAVVLPMEVEEVSRGVDYLFDGVRPMLVHLRELGVKVALASNCRSEYMAAMQDGQGLRELTDWQFCLDSPNVETKTDMLREAQRAAGATRVVMVGDREPDHEAAVAHGWPFVWRTNERCAIPDADWEWGGDPNAFLTRLGLAPLDA
;
A
#
# COMPACT_ATOMS: atom_id res chain seq x y z
N VAL A 1 -30.93 3.05 -6.39
CA VAL A 1 -30.20 2.91 -7.67
C VAL A 1 -29.75 1.47 -7.74
N GLU A 2 -30.13 0.76 -8.82
CA GLU A 2 -29.63 -0.57 -9.08
C GLU A 2 -28.20 -0.39 -9.63
N ILE A 3 -27.22 -0.96 -8.95
CA ILE A 3 -25.81 -0.91 -9.35
C ILE A 3 -25.45 -2.29 -9.87
N GLU A 4 -24.95 -2.34 -11.09
CA GLU A 4 -24.39 -3.57 -11.64
C GLU A 4 -23.06 -3.86 -10.93
N LEU A 5 -22.87 -5.11 -10.48
CA LEU A 5 -21.61 -5.46 -9.82
C LEU A 5 -20.47 -5.38 -10.83
N PRO A 6 -19.36 -4.70 -10.47
CA PRO A 6 -18.22 -4.61 -11.37
C PRO A 6 -17.59 -5.98 -11.60
N SER A 7 -17.02 -6.16 -12.76
CA SER A 7 -16.12 -7.29 -13.04
C SER A 7 -14.87 -7.18 -12.15
N GLN A 8 -14.16 -8.28 -11.97
CA GLN A 8 -12.89 -8.29 -11.24
C GLN A 8 -11.89 -7.29 -11.84
N GLN A 9 -11.80 -7.22 -13.17
CA GLN A 9 -10.89 -6.30 -13.86
C GLN A 9 -11.22 -4.83 -13.58
N GLU A 10 -12.50 -4.45 -13.57
CA GLU A 10 -12.93 -3.09 -13.23
C GLU A 10 -12.64 -2.75 -11.77
N ALA A 11 -12.88 -3.69 -10.85
CA ALA A 11 -12.55 -3.49 -9.44
C ALA A 11 -11.03 -3.35 -9.24
N GLU A 12 -10.22 -4.16 -9.90
CA GLU A 12 -8.76 -4.09 -9.82
C GLU A 12 -8.19 -2.79 -10.42
N ALA A 13 -8.84 -2.22 -11.43
CA ALA A 13 -8.40 -0.97 -12.07
C ALA A 13 -8.43 0.24 -11.12
N VAL A 14 -9.29 0.24 -10.11
CA VAL A 14 -9.42 1.35 -9.14
C VAL A 14 -8.59 1.14 -7.87
N VAL A 15 -8.02 -0.04 -7.65
CA VAL A 15 -7.16 -0.30 -6.49
C VAL A 15 -5.96 0.65 -6.50
N GLY A 16 -5.69 1.31 -5.37
CA GLY A 16 -4.61 2.29 -5.25
C GLY A 16 -5.01 3.72 -5.61
N MET A 17 -6.17 3.94 -6.21
CA MET A 17 -6.75 5.28 -6.37
C MET A 17 -7.21 5.83 -5.02
N LYS A 18 -7.63 7.09 -4.99
CA LYS A 18 -8.17 7.73 -3.79
C LYS A 18 -9.57 8.30 -4.03
N ASP A 19 -10.37 8.30 -2.97
CA ASP A 19 -11.68 8.97 -2.90
C ASP A 19 -12.61 8.62 -4.08
N ALA A 20 -13.12 9.62 -4.78
CA ALA A 20 -14.02 9.44 -5.92
C ALA A 20 -13.44 8.55 -7.03
N GLY A 21 -12.11 8.51 -7.18
CA GLY A 21 -11.45 7.63 -8.15
C GLY A 21 -11.71 6.15 -7.91
N VAL A 22 -11.90 5.76 -6.64
CA VAL A 22 -12.25 4.37 -6.27
C VAL A 22 -13.73 4.07 -6.53
N TRP A 23 -14.62 4.98 -6.14
CA TRP A 23 -16.04 4.66 -5.99
C TRP A 23 -16.91 5.16 -7.14
N ALA A 24 -16.60 6.35 -7.68
CA ALA A 24 -17.42 6.95 -8.74
C ALA A 24 -17.48 6.14 -10.03
N PRO A 25 -16.45 5.38 -10.46
CA PRO A 25 -16.54 4.53 -11.64
C PRO A 25 -17.67 3.50 -11.61
N PHE A 26 -18.07 3.05 -10.43
CA PHE A 26 -19.12 2.04 -10.25
C PHE A 26 -20.53 2.62 -10.17
N LEU A 27 -20.66 3.93 -10.31
CA LEU A 27 -21.95 4.62 -10.28
C LEU A 27 -22.33 5.09 -11.70
N PRO A 28 -23.64 5.07 -12.02
CA PRO A 28 -24.14 5.72 -13.23
C PRO A 28 -23.68 7.19 -13.30
N ASP A 29 -23.47 7.73 -14.49
CA ASP A 29 -22.98 9.12 -14.68
C ASP A 29 -23.81 10.15 -13.93
N SER A 30 -25.14 9.98 -13.84
CA SER A 30 -26.05 10.85 -13.10
C SER A 30 -25.92 10.77 -11.58
N HIS A 31 -25.08 9.89 -11.05
CA HIS A 31 -24.94 9.63 -9.60
C HIS A 31 -23.47 9.58 -9.15
N LYS A 32 -22.52 9.92 -10.01
CA LYS A 32 -21.08 9.90 -9.67
C LYS A 32 -20.71 10.80 -8.50
N ASP A 33 -21.45 11.87 -8.27
CA ASP A 33 -21.34 12.76 -7.12
C ASP A 33 -21.73 12.09 -5.79
N ARG A 34 -22.46 10.97 -5.83
CA ARG A 34 -22.89 10.19 -4.66
C ARG A 34 -21.92 9.09 -4.26
N TRP A 35 -20.69 9.14 -4.69
CA TRP A 35 -19.67 8.13 -4.35
C TRP A 35 -19.46 7.94 -2.84
N LEU A 36 -19.70 8.97 -2.03
CA LEU A 36 -19.65 8.84 -0.57
C LEU A 36 -20.73 7.89 -0.02
N ASP A 37 -21.93 7.86 -0.63
CA ASP A 37 -22.99 6.95 -0.21
C ASP A 37 -22.58 5.50 -0.50
N LEU A 38 -21.98 5.24 -1.68
CA LEU A 38 -21.46 3.91 -2.02
C LEU A 38 -20.34 3.51 -1.07
N ARG A 39 -19.37 4.40 -0.82
CA ARG A 39 -18.28 4.16 0.14
C ARG A 39 -18.82 3.81 1.53
N ALA A 40 -19.84 4.54 2.02
CA ALA A 40 -20.42 4.29 3.33
C ALA A 40 -21.02 2.88 3.49
N VAL A 41 -21.44 2.26 2.39
CA VAL A 41 -21.96 0.87 2.38
C VAL A 41 -20.82 -0.14 2.25
N VAL A 42 -19.85 0.10 1.37
CA VAL A 42 -18.83 -0.90 1.01
C VAL A 42 -17.67 -0.93 2.00
N LEU A 43 -17.22 0.23 2.49
CA LEU A 43 -16.08 0.29 3.41
C LEU A 43 -16.23 -0.59 4.68
N PRO A 44 -17.38 -0.64 5.36
CA PRO A 44 -17.56 -1.56 6.49
C PRO A 44 -17.40 -3.03 6.11
N MET A 45 -17.80 -3.42 4.89
CA MET A 45 -17.63 -4.77 4.40
C MET A 45 -16.17 -5.11 4.13
N GLU A 46 -15.41 -4.18 3.55
CA GLU A 46 -13.97 -4.33 3.36
C GLU A 46 -13.22 -4.43 4.69
N VAL A 47 -13.57 -3.58 5.65
CA VAL A 47 -13.01 -3.61 7.02
C VAL A 47 -13.29 -4.97 7.69
N GLU A 48 -14.52 -5.48 7.59
CA GLU A 48 -14.88 -6.80 8.11
C GLU A 48 -14.05 -7.89 7.44
N GLU A 49 -13.91 -7.85 6.10
CA GLU A 49 -13.19 -8.86 5.34
C GLU A 49 -11.71 -8.93 5.72
N VAL A 50 -11.02 -7.79 5.75
CA VAL A 50 -9.58 -7.77 6.10
C VAL A 50 -9.32 -8.10 7.57
N SER A 51 -10.35 -8.00 8.42
CA SER A 51 -10.28 -8.37 9.84
C SER A 51 -10.48 -9.86 10.11
N ARG A 52 -10.89 -10.66 9.10
CA ARG A 52 -11.17 -12.10 9.27
C ARG A 52 -9.93 -12.97 9.48
N GLY A 53 -8.73 -12.41 9.41
CA GLY A 53 -7.48 -13.15 9.61
C GLY A 53 -7.03 -13.97 8.40
N VAL A 54 -7.62 -13.75 7.23
CA VAL A 54 -7.07 -14.25 5.96
C VAL A 54 -5.81 -13.46 5.65
N ASP A 55 -4.72 -14.13 5.28
CA ASP A 55 -3.48 -13.43 4.90
C ASP A 55 -3.59 -12.85 3.49
N TYR A 56 -3.61 -11.52 3.40
CA TYR A 56 -3.66 -10.76 2.16
C TYR A 56 -2.30 -10.21 1.72
N LEU A 57 -1.24 -10.50 2.49
CA LEU A 57 0.10 -10.09 2.09
C LEU A 57 0.58 -10.94 0.92
N PHE A 58 1.32 -10.33 0.02
CA PHE A 58 2.02 -11.10 -1.02
C PHE A 58 2.99 -12.09 -0.39
N ASP A 59 3.19 -13.20 -1.09
CA ASP A 59 4.15 -14.24 -0.67
C ASP A 59 5.52 -13.65 -0.38
N GLY A 60 6.13 -14.08 0.72
CA GLY A 60 7.44 -13.62 1.17
C GLY A 60 7.46 -12.29 1.94
N VAL A 61 6.39 -11.50 1.91
CA VAL A 61 6.37 -10.18 2.59
C VAL A 61 6.45 -10.33 4.10
N ARG A 62 5.66 -11.20 4.69
CA ARG A 62 5.63 -11.39 6.15
C ARG A 62 6.98 -11.82 6.72
N PRO A 63 7.63 -12.90 6.25
CA PRO A 63 8.94 -13.27 6.75
C PRO A 63 10.00 -12.18 6.49
N MET A 64 9.91 -11.47 5.37
CA MET A 64 10.80 -10.34 5.09
C MET A 64 10.63 -9.22 6.14
N LEU A 65 9.39 -8.83 6.49
CA LEU A 65 9.15 -7.80 7.49
C LEU A 65 9.68 -8.20 8.88
N VAL A 66 9.49 -9.45 9.28
CA VAL A 66 10.03 -9.99 10.53
C VAL A 66 11.55 -9.84 10.55
N HIS A 67 12.21 -10.26 9.48
CA HIS A 67 13.67 -10.22 9.39
C HIS A 67 14.23 -8.78 9.31
N LEU A 68 13.58 -7.89 8.57
CA LEU A 68 13.96 -6.47 8.54
C LEU A 68 13.92 -5.87 9.95
N ARG A 69 12.90 -6.22 10.75
CA ARG A 69 12.80 -5.79 12.15
C ARG A 69 13.95 -6.34 13.00
N GLU A 70 14.32 -7.61 12.85
CA GLU A 70 15.45 -8.24 13.55
C GLU A 70 16.78 -7.55 13.19
N LEU A 71 16.94 -7.12 11.96
CA LEU A 71 18.08 -6.34 11.50
C LEU A 71 18.04 -4.86 11.92
N GLY A 72 17.00 -4.42 12.63
CA GLY A 72 16.83 -3.03 13.07
C GLY A 72 16.47 -2.06 11.95
N VAL A 73 16.06 -2.57 10.78
CA VAL A 73 15.56 -1.74 9.67
C VAL A 73 14.17 -1.22 10.01
N LYS A 74 13.98 0.08 9.83
CA LYS A 74 12.70 0.73 10.08
C LYS A 74 11.76 0.58 8.90
N VAL A 75 10.50 0.27 9.19
CA VAL A 75 9.46 0.06 8.19
C VAL A 75 8.29 1.01 8.41
N ALA A 76 7.91 1.73 7.36
CA ALA A 76 6.71 2.56 7.34
C ALA A 76 5.74 2.06 6.25
N LEU A 77 4.45 2.03 6.57
CA LEU A 77 3.39 1.80 5.60
C LEU A 77 2.89 3.15 5.08
N ALA A 78 2.65 3.23 3.77
CA ALA A 78 2.03 4.39 3.12
C ALA A 78 0.95 3.90 2.15
N SER A 79 -0.31 4.22 2.42
CA SER A 79 -1.45 3.74 1.62
C SER A 79 -2.46 4.84 1.34
N ASN A 80 -3.02 4.86 0.13
CA ASN A 80 -4.12 5.75 -0.26
C ASN A 80 -5.48 5.36 0.37
N CYS A 81 -5.48 4.48 1.35
CA CYS A 81 -6.69 4.13 2.10
C CYS A 81 -7.02 5.18 3.18
N ARG A 82 -8.14 4.98 3.85
CA ARG A 82 -8.58 5.74 5.01
C ARG A 82 -8.21 5.03 6.31
N SER A 83 -8.27 5.76 7.42
CA SER A 83 -7.83 5.30 8.73
C SER A 83 -8.52 4.02 9.22
N GLU A 84 -9.82 3.87 8.96
CA GLU A 84 -10.56 2.67 9.36
C GLU A 84 -10.03 1.41 8.67
N TYR A 85 -9.79 1.48 7.34
CA TYR A 85 -9.24 0.38 6.58
C TYR A 85 -7.78 0.09 6.98
N MET A 86 -6.97 1.14 7.15
CA MET A 86 -5.59 1.00 7.61
C MET A 86 -5.52 0.27 8.97
N ALA A 87 -6.37 0.66 9.92
CA ALA A 87 -6.42 0.02 11.23
C ALA A 87 -6.81 -1.46 11.13
N ALA A 88 -7.85 -1.78 10.34
CA ALA A 88 -8.31 -3.14 10.13
C ALA A 88 -7.23 -4.03 9.45
N MET A 89 -6.55 -3.51 8.45
CA MET A 89 -5.42 -4.19 7.81
C MET A 89 -4.27 -4.46 8.78
N GLN A 90 -3.93 -3.48 9.60
CA GLN A 90 -2.87 -3.64 10.61
C GLN A 90 -3.21 -4.73 11.63
N ASP A 91 -4.44 -4.73 12.13
CA ASP A 91 -4.88 -5.70 13.13
C ASP A 91 -5.08 -7.08 12.51
N GLY A 92 -5.79 -7.16 11.38
CA GLY A 92 -6.08 -8.42 10.69
C GLY A 92 -4.83 -9.10 10.12
N GLN A 93 -3.83 -8.34 9.68
CA GLN A 93 -2.58 -8.87 9.14
C GLN A 93 -1.43 -8.90 10.17
N GLY A 94 -1.64 -8.48 11.41
CA GLY A 94 -0.59 -8.43 12.43
C GLY A 94 0.57 -7.48 12.07
N LEU A 95 0.29 -6.39 11.33
CA LEU A 95 1.32 -5.48 10.85
C LEU A 95 1.76 -4.45 11.90
N ARG A 96 0.98 -4.25 12.98
CA ARG A 96 1.35 -3.31 14.05
C ARG A 96 2.68 -3.65 14.71
N GLU A 97 2.97 -4.94 14.81
CA GLU A 97 4.22 -5.41 15.41
C GLU A 97 5.39 -5.43 14.43
N LEU A 98 5.12 -5.35 13.14
CA LEU A 98 6.11 -5.47 12.06
C LEU A 98 6.48 -4.13 11.43
N THR A 99 5.75 -3.06 11.75
CA THR A 99 5.96 -1.73 11.18
C THR A 99 6.07 -0.66 12.25
N ASP A 100 6.92 0.34 12.02
CA ASP A 100 7.18 1.40 13.00
C ASP A 100 6.18 2.55 12.86
N TRP A 101 5.73 2.87 11.63
CA TRP A 101 4.79 3.96 11.34
C TRP A 101 3.82 3.58 10.23
N GLN A 102 2.67 4.27 10.25
CA GLN A 102 1.64 4.09 9.23
C GLN A 102 1.07 5.45 8.82
N PHE A 103 0.99 5.65 7.51
CA PHE A 103 0.47 6.87 6.91
C PHE A 103 -0.62 6.54 5.91
N CYS A 104 -1.75 7.21 6.03
CA CYS A 104 -2.89 7.12 5.13
C CYS A 104 -3.43 8.51 4.81
N LEU A 105 -4.48 8.62 4.01
CA LEU A 105 -5.06 9.93 3.63
C LEU A 105 -5.65 10.73 4.81
N ASP A 106 -5.90 10.10 5.95
CA ASP A 106 -6.37 10.78 7.15
C ASP A 106 -5.23 11.15 8.13
N SER A 107 -3.98 10.85 7.77
CA SER A 107 -2.83 11.20 8.61
C SER A 107 -2.61 12.71 8.62
N PRO A 108 -2.16 13.30 9.74
CA PRO A 108 -1.84 14.73 9.81
C PRO A 108 -0.82 15.16 8.75
N ASN A 109 -1.05 16.29 8.10
CA ASN A 109 -0.21 16.88 7.05
C ASN A 109 -0.08 16.03 5.76
N VAL A 110 -1.03 15.14 5.51
CA VAL A 110 -1.06 14.24 4.35
C VAL A 110 -2.24 14.58 3.45
N GLU A 111 -1.96 14.86 2.18
CA GLU A 111 -2.94 14.98 1.10
C GLU A 111 -2.60 14.03 -0.05
N THR A 112 -1.34 13.62 -0.16
CA THR A 112 -0.81 12.82 -1.26
C THR A 112 0.10 11.69 -0.74
N LYS A 113 0.41 10.71 -1.59
CA LYS A 113 1.41 9.69 -1.30
C LYS A 113 2.78 10.32 -1.02
N THR A 114 3.15 11.36 -1.74
CA THR A 114 4.40 12.12 -1.53
C THR A 114 4.46 12.71 -0.12
N ASP A 115 3.34 13.22 0.41
CA ASP A 115 3.29 13.72 1.79
C ASP A 115 3.48 12.59 2.82
N MET A 116 2.90 11.40 2.57
CA MET A 116 3.10 10.23 3.43
C MET A 116 4.57 9.86 3.54
N LEU A 117 5.29 9.86 2.41
CA LEU A 117 6.72 9.56 2.37
C LEU A 117 7.55 10.60 3.10
N ARG A 118 7.21 11.88 2.97
CA ARG A 118 7.84 12.97 3.73
C ARG A 118 7.65 12.78 5.24
N GLU A 119 6.43 12.49 5.69
CA GLU A 119 6.15 12.27 7.10
C GLU A 119 6.83 11.00 7.63
N ALA A 120 6.91 9.94 6.83
CA ALA A 120 7.65 8.72 7.15
C ALA A 120 9.13 8.99 7.35
N GLN A 121 9.77 9.72 6.44
CA GLN A 121 11.17 10.11 6.55
C GLN A 121 11.43 10.97 7.78
N ARG A 122 10.55 11.93 8.05
CA ARG A 122 10.64 12.81 9.22
C ARG A 122 10.53 12.02 10.53
N ALA A 123 9.57 11.09 10.60
CA ALA A 123 9.38 10.26 11.78
C ALA A 123 10.56 9.32 12.05
N ALA A 124 11.13 8.76 10.99
CA ALA A 124 12.28 7.86 11.06
C ALA A 124 13.61 8.59 11.30
N GLY A 125 13.72 9.87 10.97
CA GLY A 125 15.00 10.58 10.92
C GLY A 125 16.00 9.96 9.94
N ALA A 126 15.48 9.22 8.93
CA ALA A 126 16.30 8.40 8.05
C ALA A 126 16.95 9.22 6.92
N THR A 127 18.21 8.90 6.62
CA THR A 127 18.97 9.47 5.49
C THR A 127 19.06 8.52 4.29
N ARG A 128 18.81 7.23 4.52
CA ARG A 128 18.75 6.19 3.48
C ARG A 128 17.37 5.58 3.52
N VAL A 129 16.63 5.72 2.44
CA VAL A 129 15.26 5.25 2.30
C VAL A 129 15.12 4.55 0.97
N VAL A 130 14.31 3.51 0.91
CA VAL A 130 13.86 2.87 -0.31
C VAL A 130 12.34 2.78 -0.27
N MET A 131 11.68 3.09 -1.37
CA MET A 131 10.25 2.87 -1.53
C MET A 131 10.01 1.53 -2.20
N VAL A 132 9.11 0.74 -1.64
CA VAL A 132 8.61 -0.50 -2.25
C VAL A 132 7.13 -0.31 -2.53
N GLY A 133 6.71 -0.54 -3.75
CA GLY A 133 5.32 -0.36 -4.15
C GLY A 133 4.97 -1.17 -5.38
N ASP A 134 3.69 -1.24 -5.69
CA ASP A 134 3.17 -2.03 -6.80
C ASP A 134 2.41 -1.20 -7.84
N ARG A 135 2.35 0.13 -7.65
CA ARG A 135 1.56 1.06 -8.46
C ARG A 135 2.33 2.33 -8.84
N GLU A 136 1.88 2.95 -9.93
CA GLU A 136 2.43 4.21 -10.43
C GLU A 136 2.48 5.34 -9.37
N PRO A 137 1.45 5.58 -8.53
CA PRO A 137 1.54 6.60 -7.48
C PRO A 137 2.64 6.36 -6.45
N ASP A 138 3.08 5.10 -6.26
CA ASP A 138 4.19 4.77 -5.38
C ASP A 138 5.52 5.18 -6.01
N HIS A 139 5.67 4.90 -7.31
CA HIS A 139 6.83 5.31 -8.10
C HIS A 139 6.94 6.83 -8.19
N GLU A 140 5.86 7.52 -8.57
CA GLU A 140 5.81 8.98 -8.64
C GLU A 140 6.23 9.63 -7.31
N ALA A 141 5.74 9.10 -6.19
CA ALA A 141 6.10 9.59 -4.87
C ALA A 141 7.59 9.36 -4.54
N ALA A 142 8.15 8.21 -4.90
CA ALA A 142 9.57 7.91 -4.73
C ALA A 142 10.44 8.86 -5.57
N VAL A 143 10.10 9.06 -6.83
CA VAL A 143 10.78 9.99 -7.74
C VAL A 143 10.75 11.43 -7.20
N ALA A 144 9.62 11.89 -6.68
CA ALA A 144 9.48 13.23 -6.09
C ALA A 144 10.40 13.45 -4.89
N HIS A 145 10.80 12.39 -4.19
CA HIS A 145 11.76 12.43 -3.08
C HIS A 145 13.21 12.11 -3.49
N GLY A 146 13.43 11.68 -4.72
CA GLY A 146 14.73 11.17 -5.17
C GLY A 146 15.13 9.87 -4.49
N TRP A 147 14.17 9.04 -4.11
CA TRP A 147 14.42 7.76 -3.46
C TRP A 147 14.45 6.63 -4.48
N PRO A 148 15.30 5.59 -4.26
CA PRO A 148 15.19 4.36 -5.01
C PRO A 148 13.81 3.75 -4.88
N PHE A 149 13.29 3.26 -6.01
CA PHE A 149 12.00 2.58 -6.08
C PHE A 149 12.15 1.12 -6.47
N VAL A 150 11.56 0.26 -5.67
CA VAL A 150 11.44 -1.17 -5.94
C VAL A 150 10.01 -1.46 -6.37
N TRP A 151 9.84 -1.88 -7.59
CA TRP A 151 8.55 -2.33 -8.05
C TRP A 151 8.29 -3.77 -7.61
N ARG A 152 7.31 -3.97 -6.72
CA ARG A 152 6.74 -5.29 -6.46
C ARG A 152 5.91 -5.69 -7.67
N THR A 153 6.46 -6.60 -8.46
CA THR A 153 5.85 -7.02 -9.72
C THR A 153 4.48 -7.66 -9.50
N ASN A 154 3.53 -7.31 -10.33
CA ASN A 154 2.18 -7.86 -10.35
C ASN A 154 1.64 -7.85 -11.78
N GLU A 155 0.51 -8.51 -12.02
CA GLU A 155 -0.12 -8.60 -13.34
C GLU A 155 -0.93 -7.35 -13.73
N ARG A 156 -1.12 -6.39 -12.80
CA ARG A 156 -2.03 -5.25 -12.96
C ARG A 156 -1.41 -4.06 -13.68
N CYS A 157 -0.11 -3.83 -13.47
CA CYS A 157 0.61 -2.75 -14.13
C CYS A 157 2.09 -3.10 -14.29
N ALA A 158 2.77 -2.41 -15.20
CA ALA A 158 4.22 -2.43 -15.34
C ALA A 158 4.77 -1.04 -15.04
N ILE A 159 5.90 -0.96 -14.34
CA ILE A 159 6.60 0.29 -14.02
C ILE A 159 8.02 0.17 -14.59
N PRO A 160 8.19 0.47 -15.90
CA PRO A 160 9.45 0.21 -16.60
C PRO A 160 10.63 1.05 -16.10
N ASP A 161 10.36 2.20 -15.47
CA ASP A 161 11.37 3.11 -14.92
C ASP A 161 11.67 2.84 -13.43
N ALA A 162 11.22 1.73 -12.87
CA ALA A 162 11.61 1.31 -11.54
C ALA A 162 13.11 1.02 -11.47
N ASP A 163 13.77 1.39 -10.37
CA ASP A 163 15.21 1.11 -10.19
C ASP A 163 15.50 -0.39 -10.20
N TRP A 164 14.55 -1.20 -9.73
CA TRP A 164 14.57 -2.67 -9.83
C TRP A 164 13.21 -3.30 -9.57
N GLU A 165 13.07 -4.53 -10.08
CA GLU A 165 11.88 -5.35 -9.93
C GLU A 165 12.08 -6.38 -8.81
N TRP A 166 11.00 -6.62 -8.06
CA TRP A 166 10.98 -7.65 -7.05
C TRP A 166 9.77 -8.59 -7.25
N GLY A 167 10.08 -9.85 -7.58
CA GLY A 167 9.07 -10.90 -7.81
C GLY A 167 8.54 -11.58 -6.54
N GLY A 168 8.97 -11.15 -5.33
CA GLY A 168 8.50 -11.69 -4.06
C GLY A 168 9.50 -12.60 -3.34
N ASP A 169 10.68 -12.88 -3.91
CA ASP A 169 11.75 -13.58 -3.19
C ASP A 169 12.38 -12.64 -2.14
N PRO A 170 12.23 -12.91 -0.83
CA PRO A 170 12.78 -12.07 0.22
C PRO A 170 14.30 -11.99 0.18
N ASN A 171 14.99 -13.10 -0.13
CA ASN A 171 16.44 -13.14 -0.14
C ASN A 171 17.05 -12.35 -1.30
N ALA A 172 16.39 -12.34 -2.46
CA ALA A 172 16.79 -11.47 -3.56
C ALA A 172 16.64 -9.99 -3.17
N PHE A 173 15.55 -9.62 -2.48
CA PHE A 173 15.31 -8.28 -1.97
C PHE A 173 16.39 -7.85 -0.95
N LEU A 174 16.62 -8.65 0.08
CA LEU A 174 17.58 -8.37 1.15
C LEU A 174 19.01 -8.25 0.60
N THR A 175 19.41 -9.16 -0.28
CA THR A 175 20.72 -9.13 -0.94
C THR A 175 20.93 -7.83 -1.73
N ARG A 176 19.90 -7.38 -2.45
CA ARG A 176 19.95 -6.13 -3.22
C ARG A 176 20.14 -4.91 -2.33
N LEU A 177 19.56 -4.92 -1.14
CA LEU A 177 19.76 -3.89 -0.12
C LEU A 177 21.09 -3.98 0.61
N GLY A 178 21.88 -5.03 0.39
CA GLY A 178 23.11 -5.31 1.13
C GLY A 178 22.85 -5.77 2.57
N LEU A 179 21.69 -6.39 2.79
CA LEU A 179 21.29 -6.96 4.09
C LEU A 179 21.53 -8.47 4.12
N ALA A 180 21.65 -9.03 5.32
CA ALA A 180 21.76 -10.47 5.51
C ALA A 180 20.49 -11.18 4.97
N PRO A 181 20.61 -12.34 4.29
CA PRO A 181 19.46 -13.12 3.86
C PRO A 181 18.73 -13.74 5.06
N LEU A 182 17.49 -14.19 4.83
CA LEU A 182 16.79 -15.06 5.76
C LEU A 182 17.59 -16.36 5.93
N ASP A 183 17.74 -16.82 7.17
CA ASP A 183 18.29 -18.13 7.45
C ASP A 183 17.36 -19.22 6.87
N ALA A 184 17.93 -20.27 6.28
CA ALA A 184 17.22 -21.36 5.65
C ALA A 184 16.58 -22.31 6.68
#